data_9b1fcbbfd88ffa1e6fed787537cd489e
#
_entry.id   9b1fcbbfd88ffa1e6fed787537cd489e
#
_cell.length_a   1.000
_cell.length_b   1.000
_cell.length_c   1.000
_cell.angle_alpha   90.00
_cell.angle_beta   90.00
_cell.angle_gamma   90.00
#
_symmetry.space_group_name_H-M   'P 1'
#
loop_
_entity.id
_entity.type
_entity.pdbx_description
1 polymer ?
#
loop_
_entity_poly.entity_id
_entity_poly.type
_entity_poly.pdbx_seq_one_letter_code
_entity_poly.pdbx_strand_id
1 'polypeptide(L)'
;GHIITAKYWQCVKDGGLHLTVAETGWAKASWGKIYGQWLCGSAVMVYDFDKFSPGKLLRIMEKYKVTTFCAPPTVYRYFIKRGMNKYDLSSLSHLTTAGEALNNEVFEEVFKQTGIELCEGFGQTESVLMLANLKGDKAIAGSMGKPTPLYDVRIVDDECNEVKQGEVGEVVVFPPKDRKQHGIFITYYNNENLYEKVWRQGVYHTGDTA
;
A
#
# COMPACT_ATOMS: atom_id res chain seq x y z
N GLY A 1 -13.41 0.62 3.80
CA GLY A 1 -12.10 0.64 3.15
C GLY A 1 -11.00 0.07 4.02
N HIS A 2 -10.82 0.59 5.24
CA HIS A 2 -9.68 0.22 6.11
C HIS A 2 -9.54 -1.28 6.41
N ILE A 3 -10.66 -2.01 6.55
CA ILE A 3 -10.63 -3.47 6.76
C ILE A 3 -10.07 -4.18 5.53
N ILE A 4 -10.42 -3.73 4.31
CA ILE A 4 -9.89 -4.31 3.07
C ILE A 4 -8.36 -4.20 3.05
N THR A 5 -7.84 -3.00 3.33
CA THR A 5 -6.39 -2.73 3.40
C THR A 5 -5.71 -3.63 4.44
N ALA A 6 -6.21 -3.65 5.68
CA ALA A 6 -5.55 -4.34 6.77
C ALA A 6 -5.67 -5.87 6.68
N LYS A 7 -6.88 -6.38 6.40
CA LYS A 7 -7.15 -7.82 6.44
C LYS A 7 -6.71 -8.55 5.17
N TYR A 8 -6.86 -7.91 4.01
CA TYR A 8 -6.67 -8.59 2.72
C TYR A 8 -5.40 -8.17 1.97
N TRP A 9 -4.85 -7.00 2.23
CA TRP A 9 -3.56 -6.59 1.69
C TRP A 9 -2.42 -6.75 2.69
N GLN A 10 -2.53 -6.17 3.89
CA GLN A 10 -1.48 -6.30 4.92
C GLN A 10 -1.58 -7.63 5.69
N CYS A 11 -2.65 -8.39 5.50
CA CYS A 11 -2.87 -9.71 6.11
C CYS A 11 -2.73 -9.72 7.63
N VAL A 12 -3.08 -8.61 8.30
CA VAL A 12 -3.07 -8.56 9.77
C VAL A 12 -4.05 -9.56 10.36
N LYS A 13 -3.70 -10.10 11.52
CA LYS A 13 -4.50 -11.10 12.23
C LYS A 13 -4.83 -10.61 13.62
N ASP A 14 -5.92 -11.08 14.16
CA ASP A 14 -6.27 -10.92 15.57
C ASP A 14 -5.12 -11.43 16.47
N GLY A 15 -4.77 -10.64 17.47
CA GLY A 15 -3.61 -10.92 18.34
C GLY A 15 -2.23 -10.74 17.67
N GLY A 16 -2.16 -10.36 16.39
CA GLY A 16 -0.91 -10.05 15.70
C GLY A 16 -0.33 -8.70 16.08
N LEU A 17 0.94 -8.46 15.68
CA LEU A 17 1.63 -7.19 15.82
C LEU A 17 2.01 -6.64 14.43
N HIS A 18 1.40 -5.52 14.06
CA HIS A 18 1.68 -4.85 12.79
C HIS A 18 2.63 -3.66 12.97
N LEU A 19 3.59 -3.52 12.07
CA LEU A 19 4.48 -2.37 12.00
C LEU A 19 4.44 -1.74 10.60
N THR A 20 4.10 -0.45 10.52
CA THR A 20 4.23 0.34 9.30
C THR A 20 5.25 1.45 9.48
N VAL A 21 6.18 1.56 8.53
CA VAL A 21 7.06 2.73 8.39
C VAL A 21 6.38 3.71 7.43
N ALA A 22 5.83 4.77 8.00
CA ALA A 22 5.24 5.89 7.28
C ALA A 22 5.33 7.13 8.14
N GLU A 23 5.61 8.27 7.52
CA GLU A 23 5.54 9.56 8.19
C GLU A 23 4.10 9.89 8.60
N THR A 24 3.95 10.55 9.75
CA THR A 24 2.63 10.88 10.31
C THR A 24 1.84 11.88 9.47
N GLY A 25 2.52 12.64 8.62
CA GLY A 25 1.89 13.55 7.65
C GLY A 25 1.28 12.84 6.43
N TRP A 26 1.55 11.57 6.22
CA TRP A 26 0.96 10.79 5.13
C TRP A 26 -0.30 10.06 5.58
N ALA A 27 -1.34 10.07 4.75
CA ALA A 27 -2.57 9.34 5.03
C ALA A 27 -2.33 7.83 5.28
N LYS A 28 -1.27 7.25 4.71
CA LYS A 28 -0.85 5.87 5.00
C LYS A 28 -0.55 5.63 6.49
N ALA A 29 -0.17 6.66 7.25
CA ALA A 29 0.01 6.54 8.69
C ALA A 29 -1.31 6.32 9.44
N SER A 30 -2.44 6.67 8.85
CA SER A 30 -3.77 6.42 9.42
C SER A 30 -4.41 5.15 8.84
N TRP A 31 -4.67 5.11 7.53
CA TRP A 31 -5.37 3.98 6.94
C TRP A 31 -4.51 2.72 6.78
N GLY A 32 -3.20 2.87 6.64
CA GLY A 32 -2.26 1.75 6.48
C GLY A 32 -1.57 1.32 7.78
N LYS A 33 -1.92 1.92 8.93
CA LYS A 33 -1.26 1.62 10.20
C LYS A 33 -2.22 1.47 11.38
N ILE A 34 -3.28 2.27 11.48
CA ILE A 34 -4.07 2.41 12.70
C ILE A 34 -5.45 1.78 12.58
N TYR A 35 -6.31 2.36 11.73
CA TYR A 35 -7.74 2.07 11.77
C TYR A 35 -8.09 0.63 11.37
N GLY A 36 -7.57 0.16 10.26
CA GLY A 36 -7.86 -1.18 9.78
C GLY A 36 -7.27 -2.26 10.69
N GLN A 37 -6.08 -2.03 11.22
CA GLN A 37 -5.37 -2.95 12.10
C GLN A 37 -6.14 -3.15 13.41
N TRP A 38 -6.58 -2.07 14.05
CA TRP A 38 -7.41 -2.15 15.26
C TRP A 38 -8.77 -2.80 15.00
N LEU A 39 -9.41 -2.48 13.87
CA LEU A 39 -10.67 -3.13 13.48
C LEU A 39 -10.51 -4.66 13.23
N CYS A 40 -9.29 -5.10 12.93
CA CYS A 40 -8.96 -6.51 12.74
C CYS A 40 -8.35 -7.18 14.00
N GLY A 41 -8.36 -6.50 15.16
CA GLY A 41 -7.83 -7.03 16.42
C GLY A 41 -6.30 -7.12 16.49
N SER A 42 -5.58 -6.46 15.57
CA SER A 42 -4.11 -6.45 15.57
C SER A 42 -3.57 -5.30 16.41
N ALA A 43 -2.56 -5.58 17.22
CA ALA A 43 -1.76 -4.53 17.84
C ALA A 43 -0.96 -3.75 16.80
N VAL A 44 -0.76 -2.46 17.04
CA VAL A 44 0.03 -1.57 16.20
C VAL A 44 1.29 -1.18 16.94
N MET A 45 2.45 -1.49 16.35
CA MET A 45 3.71 -1.07 16.90
C MET A 45 4.01 0.39 16.51
N VAL A 46 4.31 1.18 17.53
CA VAL A 46 4.81 2.55 17.36
C VAL A 46 6.29 2.56 17.75
N TYR A 47 7.12 3.04 16.84
CA TYR A 47 8.56 3.14 17.05
C TYR A 47 9.04 4.51 16.56
N ASP A 48 9.56 5.29 17.48
CA ASP A 48 10.13 6.61 17.22
C ASP A 48 11.65 6.51 17.03
N PHE A 49 12.20 7.29 16.07
CA PHE A 49 13.63 7.36 15.82
C PHE A 49 14.04 8.69 15.19
N ASP A 50 15.04 9.33 15.73
CA ASP A 50 15.63 10.54 15.17
C ASP A 50 16.32 10.28 13.83
N LYS A 51 16.99 9.13 13.71
CA LYS A 51 17.69 8.71 12.51
C LYS A 51 17.34 7.28 12.15
N PHE A 52 16.91 7.10 10.91
CA PHE A 52 16.63 5.76 10.38
C PHE A 52 17.86 4.85 10.44
N SER A 53 17.69 3.68 11.01
CA SER A 53 18.72 2.64 11.09
C SER A 53 18.10 1.28 10.76
N PRO A 54 18.41 0.71 9.58
CA PRO A 54 17.82 -0.55 9.14
C PRO A 54 18.13 -1.70 10.11
N GLY A 55 19.35 -1.76 10.63
CA GLY A 55 19.73 -2.80 11.59
C GLY A 55 19.05 -2.69 12.96
N LYS A 56 18.73 -1.47 13.43
CA LYS A 56 17.93 -1.29 14.64
C LYS A 56 16.49 -1.74 14.41
N LEU A 57 15.89 -1.36 13.28
CA LEU A 57 14.51 -1.70 12.97
C LEU A 57 14.34 -3.22 12.79
N LEU A 58 15.26 -3.89 12.10
CA LEU A 58 15.24 -5.36 11.96
C LEU A 58 15.36 -6.06 13.33
N ARG A 59 16.22 -5.58 14.24
CA ARG A 59 16.29 -6.10 15.62
C ARG A 59 15.02 -5.87 16.42
N ILE A 60 14.33 -4.77 16.20
CA ILE A 60 13.04 -4.51 16.83
C ILE A 60 11.98 -5.49 16.33
N MET A 61 11.93 -5.71 15.02
CA MET A 61 11.02 -6.69 14.43
C MET A 61 11.28 -8.10 14.98
N GLU A 62 12.55 -8.51 15.09
CA GLU A 62 12.96 -9.76 15.71
C GLU A 62 12.56 -9.85 17.19
N LYS A 63 12.93 -8.83 17.98
CA LYS A 63 12.71 -8.79 19.44
C LYS A 63 11.23 -8.85 19.81
N TYR A 64 10.40 -8.08 19.13
CA TYR A 64 8.97 -7.98 19.45
C TYR A 64 8.10 -8.92 18.63
N LYS A 65 8.72 -9.78 17.80
CA LYS A 65 8.02 -10.77 17.00
C LYS A 65 6.91 -10.14 16.13
N VAL A 66 7.27 -9.09 15.39
CA VAL A 66 6.38 -8.44 14.43
C VAL A 66 5.84 -9.47 13.44
N THR A 67 4.52 -9.47 13.24
CA THR A 67 3.86 -10.49 12.40
C THR A 67 3.62 -10.03 10.97
N THR A 68 3.40 -8.72 10.77
CA THR A 68 3.21 -8.13 9.44
C THR A 68 3.92 -6.78 9.37
N PHE A 69 4.53 -6.49 8.21
CA PHE A 69 5.30 -5.26 8.05
C PHE A 69 4.97 -4.56 6.73
N CYS A 70 4.84 -3.24 6.79
CA CYS A 70 4.60 -2.37 5.64
C CYS A 70 5.61 -1.22 5.61
N ALA A 71 6.25 -1.01 4.48
CA ALA A 71 7.18 0.10 4.30
C ALA A 71 7.32 0.49 2.82
N PRO A 72 7.83 1.71 2.49
CA PRO A 72 8.20 2.04 1.12
C PRO A 72 9.33 1.14 0.59
N PRO A 73 9.45 0.93 -0.73
CA PRO A 73 10.54 0.19 -1.36
C PRO A 73 11.93 0.63 -0.92
N THR A 74 12.11 1.92 -0.68
CA THR A 74 13.38 2.49 -0.18
C THR A 74 13.83 1.85 1.15
N VAL A 75 12.92 1.56 2.06
CA VAL A 75 13.23 0.88 3.35
C VAL A 75 13.71 -0.54 3.10
N TYR A 76 13.05 -1.27 2.19
CA TYR A 76 13.45 -2.63 1.82
C TYR A 76 14.84 -2.67 1.16
N ARG A 77 15.19 -1.68 0.32
CA ARG A 77 16.57 -1.55 -0.22
C ARG A 77 17.62 -1.46 0.88
N TYR A 78 17.35 -0.72 1.94
CA TYR A 78 18.25 -0.67 3.10
C TYR A 78 18.29 -1.98 3.89
N PHE A 79 17.17 -2.68 4.01
CA PHE A 79 17.10 -3.99 4.66
C PHE A 79 17.88 -5.05 3.89
N ILE A 80 17.74 -5.10 2.57
CA ILE A 80 18.48 -5.99 1.67
C ILE A 80 20.00 -5.78 1.86
N LYS A 81 20.47 -4.52 1.78
CA LYS A 81 21.88 -4.18 1.99
C LYS A 81 22.39 -4.58 3.38
N ARG A 82 21.54 -4.53 4.39
CA ARG A 82 21.89 -4.95 5.75
C ARG A 82 21.94 -6.47 5.87
N GLY A 83 21.17 -7.19 5.09
CA GLY A 83 20.93 -8.63 5.13
C GLY A 83 19.83 -8.99 6.11
N MET A 84 18.61 -9.18 5.59
CA MET A 84 17.43 -9.55 6.40
C MET A 84 17.58 -10.95 7.00
N ASN A 85 18.24 -11.86 6.28
CA ASN A 85 18.54 -13.23 6.69
C ASN A 85 19.48 -13.37 7.90
N LYS A 86 20.04 -12.26 8.38
CA LYS A 86 20.88 -12.22 9.60
C LYS A 86 20.07 -12.04 10.88
N TYR A 87 18.74 -11.91 10.77
CA TYR A 87 17.81 -11.65 11.87
C TYR A 87 16.76 -12.76 11.90
N ASP A 88 16.29 -13.13 13.10
CA ASP A 88 15.16 -14.06 13.24
C ASP A 88 13.85 -13.34 12.93
N LEU A 89 13.44 -13.38 11.66
CA LEU A 89 12.19 -12.83 11.17
C LEU A 89 11.11 -13.90 11.00
N SER A 90 11.23 -15.05 11.65
CA SER A 90 10.30 -16.19 11.55
C SER A 90 8.87 -15.87 11.98
N SER A 91 8.67 -14.81 12.77
CA SER A 91 7.35 -14.29 13.14
C SER A 91 6.63 -13.55 12.02
N LEU A 92 7.37 -13.04 11.03
CA LEU A 92 6.77 -12.37 9.86
C LEU A 92 6.01 -13.37 9.01
N SER A 93 4.76 -13.06 8.75
CA SER A 93 3.90 -13.85 7.86
C SER A 93 3.57 -13.13 6.55
N HIS A 94 3.80 -11.81 6.49
CA HIS A 94 3.44 -11.01 5.31
C HIS A 94 4.19 -9.68 5.25
N LEU A 95 4.57 -9.29 4.03
CA LEU A 95 5.28 -8.04 3.73
C LEU A 95 4.53 -7.26 2.67
N THR A 96 4.37 -5.95 2.90
CA THR A 96 3.71 -5.07 1.93
C THR A 96 4.51 -3.80 1.67
N THR A 97 4.34 -3.25 0.48
CA THR A 97 4.99 -2.00 0.07
C THR A 97 4.02 -1.11 -0.70
N ALA A 98 4.14 0.20 -0.51
CA ALA A 98 3.38 1.21 -1.24
C ALA A 98 4.05 2.59 -1.11
N GLY A 99 3.67 3.52 -1.99
CA GLY A 99 4.11 4.92 -1.98
C GLY A 99 5.23 5.25 -2.94
N GLU A 100 5.89 4.24 -3.50
CA GLU A 100 6.89 4.33 -4.57
C GLU A 100 6.74 3.10 -5.45
N ALA A 101 7.14 3.18 -6.72
CA ALA A 101 7.17 2.01 -7.60
C ALA A 101 8.18 0.96 -7.10
N LEU A 102 7.74 -0.28 -7.03
CA LEU A 102 8.57 -1.42 -6.66
C LEU A 102 9.32 -1.94 -7.89
N ASN A 103 10.65 -1.94 -7.85
CA ASN A 103 11.43 -2.58 -8.90
C ASN A 103 11.59 -4.10 -8.65
N ASN A 104 11.82 -4.83 -9.73
CA ASN A 104 11.92 -6.29 -9.70
C ASN A 104 13.06 -6.78 -8.79
N GLU A 105 14.20 -6.08 -8.77
CA GLU A 105 15.35 -6.47 -7.94
C GLU A 105 15.01 -6.48 -6.44
N VAL A 106 14.27 -5.46 -5.97
CA VAL A 106 13.83 -5.41 -4.56
C VAL A 106 12.86 -6.53 -4.24
N PHE A 107 11.92 -6.81 -5.14
CA PHE A 107 10.97 -7.90 -4.98
C PHE A 107 11.69 -9.26 -4.84
N GLU A 108 12.60 -9.57 -5.77
CA GLU A 108 13.33 -10.83 -5.81
C GLU A 108 14.26 -11.01 -4.61
N GLU A 109 15.01 -9.95 -4.24
CA GLU A 109 15.95 -10.02 -3.12
C GLU A 109 15.24 -10.12 -1.75
N VAL A 110 14.09 -9.48 -1.57
CA VAL A 110 13.28 -9.67 -0.36
C VAL A 110 12.81 -11.11 -0.26
N PHE A 111 12.27 -11.67 -1.34
CA PHE A 111 11.84 -13.07 -1.37
C PHE A 111 13.01 -14.04 -1.08
N LYS A 112 14.16 -13.84 -1.71
CA LYS A 112 15.36 -14.65 -1.50
C LYS A 112 15.86 -14.64 -0.05
N GLN A 113 15.77 -13.48 0.64
CA GLN A 113 16.27 -13.33 2.01
C GLN A 113 15.25 -13.72 3.08
N THR A 114 13.95 -13.73 2.77
CA THR A 114 12.89 -13.96 3.77
C THR A 114 11.97 -15.14 3.45
N GLY A 115 11.90 -15.57 2.20
CA GLY A 115 10.90 -16.53 1.71
C GLY A 115 9.49 -15.95 1.60
N ILE A 116 9.30 -14.64 1.79
CA ILE A 116 7.99 -13.97 1.78
C ILE A 116 7.90 -13.06 0.55
N GLU A 117 6.83 -13.21 -0.24
CA GLU A 117 6.54 -12.30 -1.35
C GLU A 117 6.24 -10.88 -0.84
N LEU A 118 6.79 -9.88 -1.53
CA LEU A 118 6.53 -8.48 -1.22
C LEU A 118 5.32 -8.00 -2.02
N CYS A 119 4.17 -7.86 -1.36
CA CYS A 119 2.91 -7.47 -1.98
C CYS A 119 2.83 -5.95 -2.15
N GLU A 120 2.81 -5.49 -3.40
CA GLU A 120 2.66 -4.08 -3.72
C GLU A 120 1.20 -3.64 -3.65
N GLY A 121 1.00 -2.36 -3.37
CA GLY A 121 -0.31 -1.71 -3.45
C GLY A 121 -0.18 -0.24 -3.79
N PHE A 122 -1.17 0.26 -4.52
CA PHE A 122 -1.28 1.64 -4.95
C PHE A 122 -2.54 2.29 -4.37
N GLY A 123 -2.37 3.49 -3.90
CA GLY A 123 -3.44 4.36 -3.40
C GLY A 123 -2.88 5.75 -3.12
N GLN A 124 -3.77 6.69 -2.84
CA GLN A 124 -3.42 8.09 -2.61
C GLN A 124 -3.99 8.57 -1.26
N THR A 125 -3.66 9.81 -0.87
CA THR A 125 -4.26 10.45 0.31
C THR A 125 -5.77 10.63 0.13
N GLU A 126 -6.19 10.87 -1.08
CA GLU A 126 -7.57 11.05 -1.52
C GLU A 126 -8.40 9.76 -1.48
N SER A 127 -7.75 8.63 -1.38
CA SER A 127 -8.38 7.31 -1.37
C SER A 127 -7.77 6.42 -0.29
N VAL A 128 -8.22 5.18 -0.19
CA VAL A 128 -7.47 4.09 0.40
C VAL A 128 -6.80 3.30 -0.73
N LEU A 129 -6.55 2.03 -0.53
CA LEU A 129 -5.89 1.17 -1.51
C LEU A 129 -6.78 0.94 -2.75
N MET A 130 -6.36 1.43 -3.92
CA MET A 130 -7.07 1.28 -5.20
C MET A 130 -6.68 0.00 -5.94
N LEU A 131 -5.38 -0.24 -6.06
CA LEU A 131 -4.82 -1.45 -6.67
C LEU A 131 -3.97 -2.19 -5.64
N ALA A 132 -3.98 -3.50 -5.65
CA ALA A 132 -3.17 -4.29 -4.73
C ALA A 132 -3.01 -5.75 -5.15
N ASN A 133 -1.94 -6.37 -4.66
CA ASN A 133 -1.83 -7.82 -4.56
C ASN A 133 -2.54 -8.24 -3.26
N LEU A 134 -3.80 -8.64 -3.34
CA LEU A 134 -4.59 -9.06 -2.19
C LEU A 134 -4.24 -10.49 -1.77
N LYS A 135 -4.65 -10.86 -0.57
CA LYS A 135 -4.48 -12.20 -0.03
C LYS A 135 -5.05 -13.26 -0.98
N GLY A 136 -4.19 -14.17 -1.42
CA GLY A 136 -4.52 -15.22 -2.39
C GLY A 136 -4.15 -14.88 -3.83
N ASP A 137 -3.84 -13.63 -4.13
CA ASP A 137 -3.21 -13.27 -5.40
C ASP A 137 -1.73 -13.66 -5.36
N LYS A 138 -1.19 -14.06 -6.51
CA LYS A 138 0.26 -14.19 -6.71
C LYS A 138 0.83 -12.79 -6.97
N ALA A 139 1.77 -12.36 -6.15
CA ALA A 139 2.48 -11.12 -6.40
C ALA A 139 3.38 -11.28 -7.64
N ILE A 140 3.37 -10.26 -8.49
CA ILE A 140 4.17 -10.23 -9.72
C ILE A 140 5.08 -9.01 -9.63
N ALA A 141 6.38 -9.23 -9.81
CA ALA A 141 7.37 -8.16 -9.81
C ALA A 141 7.01 -7.08 -10.84
N GLY A 142 7.03 -5.80 -10.42
CA GLY A 142 6.66 -4.67 -11.26
C GLY A 142 5.15 -4.46 -11.49
N SER A 143 4.30 -5.19 -10.77
CA SER A 143 2.84 -5.02 -10.86
C SER A 143 2.26 -4.58 -9.52
N MET A 144 1.52 -3.47 -9.52
CA MET A 144 0.76 -2.98 -8.38
C MET A 144 -0.41 -3.91 -7.97
N GLY A 145 -0.67 -4.98 -8.74
CA GLY A 145 -1.78 -5.90 -8.52
C GLY A 145 -3.04 -5.54 -9.32
N LYS A 146 -4.19 -5.85 -8.75
CA LYS A 146 -5.51 -5.70 -9.38
C LYS A 146 -6.35 -4.64 -8.67
N PRO A 147 -7.40 -4.09 -9.32
CA PRO A 147 -8.39 -3.27 -8.64
C PRO A 147 -8.94 -3.95 -7.38
N THR A 148 -8.94 -3.20 -6.28
CA THR A 148 -9.56 -3.68 -5.04
C THR A 148 -11.09 -3.66 -5.18
N PRO A 149 -11.84 -4.45 -4.40
CA PRO A 149 -13.29 -4.46 -4.47
C PRO A 149 -14.00 -3.13 -4.15
N LEU A 150 -13.22 -2.11 -3.75
CA LEU A 150 -13.75 -0.80 -3.38
C LEU A 150 -13.96 0.11 -4.59
N TYR A 151 -13.25 -0.12 -5.68
CA TYR A 151 -13.14 0.83 -6.79
C TYR A 151 -13.28 0.17 -8.15
N ASP A 152 -13.96 0.84 -9.08
CA ASP A 152 -13.91 0.56 -10.51
C ASP A 152 -12.72 1.36 -11.10
N VAL A 153 -11.55 0.76 -11.07
CA VAL A 153 -10.30 1.37 -11.56
C VAL A 153 -10.08 0.96 -13.01
N ARG A 154 -9.80 1.93 -13.87
CA ARG A 154 -9.48 1.70 -15.28
C ARG A 154 -8.27 2.53 -15.70
N ILE A 155 -7.67 2.16 -16.81
CA ILE A 155 -6.60 2.90 -17.48
C ILE A 155 -7.18 3.49 -18.75
N VAL A 156 -7.10 4.81 -18.88
CA VAL A 156 -7.78 5.54 -19.97
C VAL A 156 -6.84 6.48 -20.70
N ASP A 157 -7.20 6.82 -21.94
CA ASP A 157 -6.59 7.90 -22.73
C ASP A 157 -7.10 9.29 -22.29
N ASP A 158 -6.65 10.34 -22.99
CA ASP A 158 -7.03 11.73 -22.70
C ASP A 158 -8.54 12.01 -22.92
N GLU A 159 -9.22 11.20 -23.75
CA GLU A 159 -10.65 11.25 -24.01
C GLU A 159 -11.48 10.38 -23.06
N CYS A 160 -10.85 9.80 -22.03
CA CYS A 160 -11.45 8.85 -21.07
C CYS A 160 -11.94 7.53 -21.69
N ASN A 161 -11.40 7.11 -22.84
CA ASN A 161 -11.63 5.77 -23.37
C ASN A 161 -10.64 4.79 -22.75
N GLU A 162 -11.11 3.60 -22.42
CA GLU A 162 -10.26 2.55 -21.88
C GLU A 162 -9.20 2.11 -22.92
N VAL A 163 -7.93 2.16 -22.55
CA VAL A 163 -6.81 1.77 -23.43
C VAL A 163 -6.71 0.25 -23.52
N LYS A 164 -6.07 -0.24 -24.58
CA LYS A 164 -5.81 -1.67 -24.74
C LYS A 164 -4.69 -2.13 -23.81
N GLN A 165 -4.70 -3.41 -23.50
CA GLN A 165 -3.63 -4.02 -22.71
C GLN A 165 -2.26 -3.78 -23.36
N GLY A 166 -1.33 -3.20 -22.58
CA GLY A 166 0.01 -2.84 -23.01
C GLY A 166 0.17 -1.40 -23.51
N GLU A 167 -0.92 -0.65 -23.61
CA GLU A 167 -0.89 0.79 -23.89
C GLU A 167 -0.85 1.56 -22.56
N VAL A 168 -0.10 2.66 -22.54
CA VAL A 168 -0.01 3.55 -21.36
C VAL A 168 -1.20 4.48 -21.32
N GLY A 169 -1.81 4.62 -20.15
CA GLY A 169 -2.88 5.58 -19.91
C GLY A 169 -2.91 6.07 -18.46
N GLU A 170 -3.82 7.01 -18.17
CA GLU A 170 -4.03 7.51 -16.82
C GLU A 170 -4.87 6.50 -16.01
N VAL A 171 -4.48 6.28 -14.77
CA VAL A 171 -5.28 5.50 -13.81
C VAL A 171 -6.42 6.36 -13.31
N VAL A 172 -7.65 5.95 -13.56
CA VAL A 172 -8.86 6.67 -13.12
C VAL A 172 -9.79 5.77 -12.31
N VAL A 173 -10.65 6.39 -11.49
CA VAL A 173 -11.67 5.68 -10.73
C VAL A 173 -13.04 6.13 -11.20
N PHE A 174 -13.84 5.20 -11.69
CA PHE A 174 -15.23 5.43 -12.05
C PHE A 174 -16.10 5.46 -10.79
N PRO A 175 -17.02 6.43 -10.66
CA PRO A 175 -17.91 6.47 -9.52
C PRO A 175 -18.83 5.24 -9.52
N PRO A 176 -19.18 4.70 -8.34
CA PRO A 176 -20.11 3.60 -8.24
C PRO A 176 -21.50 4.03 -8.76
N LYS A 177 -22.24 3.09 -9.37
CA LYS A 177 -23.55 3.34 -10.00
C LYS A 177 -24.61 3.89 -9.04
N ASP A 178 -24.48 3.61 -7.76
CA ASP A 178 -25.37 4.08 -6.68
C ASP A 178 -24.98 5.45 -6.11
N ARG A 179 -23.97 6.12 -6.70
CA ARG A 179 -23.40 7.41 -6.26
C ARG A 179 -22.83 7.42 -4.85
N LYS A 180 -22.58 6.28 -4.23
CA LYS A 180 -21.87 6.19 -2.97
C LYS A 180 -20.38 6.08 -3.24
N GLN A 181 -19.66 7.17 -3.00
CA GLN A 181 -18.19 7.25 -3.15
C GLN A 181 -17.52 6.60 -1.93
N HIS A 182 -17.48 5.29 -1.88
CA HIS A 182 -16.83 4.59 -0.78
C HIS A 182 -15.32 4.70 -0.85
N GLY A 183 -14.73 5.30 0.18
CA GLY A 183 -13.28 5.34 0.36
C GLY A 183 -12.54 6.41 -0.44
N ILE A 184 -13.24 7.29 -1.17
CA ILE A 184 -12.67 8.48 -1.83
C ILE A 184 -12.98 9.71 -0.97
N PHE A 185 -12.05 10.67 -0.93
CA PHE A 185 -12.20 11.92 -0.20
C PHE A 185 -13.43 12.73 -0.64
N ILE A 186 -13.89 13.63 0.23
CA ILE A 186 -15.09 14.44 -0.03
C ILE A 186 -14.71 15.69 -0.84
N THR A 187 -13.65 16.39 -0.44
CA THR A 187 -13.17 17.63 -1.08
C THR A 187 -11.78 17.98 -0.55
N TYR A 188 -11.13 18.95 -1.20
CA TYR A 188 -9.95 19.62 -0.64
C TYR A 188 -10.38 20.82 0.22
N TYR A 189 -9.80 20.93 1.40
CA TYR A 189 -10.09 22.02 2.31
C TYR A 189 -9.72 23.37 1.69
N ASN A 190 -10.70 24.29 1.61
CA ASN A 190 -10.56 25.62 1.00
C ASN A 190 -10.00 25.64 -0.44
N ASN A 191 -10.20 24.59 -1.23
CA ASN A 191 -9.68 24.50 -2.60
C ASN A 191 -10.63 23.72 -3.52
N GLU A 192 -11.79 24.29 -3.80
CA GLU A 192 -12.80 23.69 -4.69
C GLU A 192 -12.28 23.53 -6.13
N ASN A 193 -11.49 24.50 -6.62
CA ASN A 193 -10.90 24.42 -7.95
C ASN A 193 -10.02 23.18 -8.16
N LEU A 194 -9.32 22.73 -7.12
CA LEU A 194 -8.51 21.51 -7.20
C LEU A 194 -9.40 20.26 -7.22
N TYR A 195 -10.50 20.28 -6.47
CA TYR A 195 -11.48 19.19 -6.50
C TYR A 195 -12.06 19.01 -7.90
N GLU A 196 -12.47 20.10 -8.57
CA GLU A 196 -13.00 20.07 -9.94
C GLU A 196 -11.96 19.56 -10.97
N LYS A 197 -10.68 19.87 -10.76
CA LYS A 197 -9.61 19.37 -11.64
C LYS A 197 -9.43 17.86 -11.58
N VAL A 198 -9.56 17.26 -10.41
CA VAL A 198 -9.39 15.81 -10.25
C VAL A 198 -10.69 15.04 -10.51
N TRP A 199 -11.84 15.70 -10.37
CA TRP A 199 -13.14 15.17 -10.77
C TRP A 199 -13.59 15.82 -12.09
N ARG A 200 -13.09 15.33 -13.19
CA ARG A 200 -13.47 15.77 -14.54
C ARG A 200 -13.99 14.60 -15.37
N GLN A 201 -14.74 14.88 -16.44
CA GLN A 201 -15.31 13.85 -17.32
C GLN A 201 -16.13 12.78 -16.58
N GLY A 202 -16.61 13.07 -15.38
CA GLY A 202 -17.42 12.17 -14.56
C GLY A 202 -16.64 11.09 -13.81
N VAL A 203 -15.30 11.12 -13.80
CA VAL A 203 -14.44 10.16 -13.12
C VAL A 203 -13.38 10.87 -12.25
N TYR A 204 -12.82 10.15 -11.27
CA TYR A 204 -11.70 10.64 -10.48
C TYR A 204 -10.39 10.33 -11.21
N HIS A 205 -9.63 11.37 -11.47
CA HIS A 205 -8.32 11.32 -12.11
C HIS A 205 -7.22 11.30 -11.05
N THR A 206 -6.40 10.25 -11.05
CA THR A 206 -5.31 10.12 -10.06
C THR A 206 -4.10 10.97 -10.40
N GLY A 207 -3.92 11.31 -11.67
CA GLY A 207 -2.69 11.92 -12.18
C GLY A 207 -1.51 10.95 -12.33
N ASP A 208 -1.71 9.68 -11.99
CA ASP A 208 -0.70 8.63 -12.16
C ASP A 208 -0.98 7.81 -13.42
N THR A 209 0.07 7.32 -14.10
CA THR A 209 -0.03 6.51 -15.31
C THR A 209 0.42 5.07 -15.07
N ALA A 210 -0.13 4.15 -15.85
CA ALA A 210 0.22 2.74 -15.82
C ALA A 210 0.25 2.14 -17.25
#